data_a91ac172a3403758b58ba36fdce358fa
#
_entry.id   a91ac172a3403758b58ba36fdce358fa
#
_cell.length_a   1.000
_cell.length_b   1.000
_cell.length_c   1.000
_cell.angle_alpha   90.00
_cell.angle_beta   90.00
_cell.angle_gamma   90.00
#
_symmetry.space_group_name_H-M   'P 1'
#
loop_
_entity.id
_entity.type
_entity.pdbx_description
1 polymer ?
#
loop_
_entity_poly.entity_id
_entity_poly.type
_entity_poly.pdbx_seq_one_letter_code
_entity_poly.pdbx_strand_id
1 'polypeptide(L)'
;MGQWGSGGSLWGGGIAESLYPGYDVILGGVGLLLEKNGYERRVGQAYAAKLSTAGTTQNDRLRDELLLLDNWNGGEGFTKHEMDTPDRYRRGSGIDPYTEEGVVSLGPYVSAKWSSALNGLTKLLTSKGALFIGTSAGLIYYYTSGTPTLIHTTGKAGGIISFARAFGDAAYAGTGTDGVVFSGNTSVWVTAFTLSGTVTGVGAMAQHWKDGLPQLYMAAENSGGRCTLHTSNGATSAAYSAAVLEEPLCRVMIPYKRDLVVVGVDTTSRRSSIYQIDDTGAFASGFEQKLAVEGAVILCGAVLGDYLYLGDKYSGRIWRWDGDQLKLYHQLGTPAVPYTAEIRDMVAYQGGLWVSIVDTDGSIGLLRFDGNQSWSRPVTGLTGTTPEALAEYNGQLHLLTSATGASKLWATDGTFASTGYVESGLIDARLSGSDKLWRGVTIRHSALAATQTVEVQYKLEDAGSWVSLGTSSTDGETSAEFDFPAAITADLIAFKVILTGTAGSASALKVYSLSVRYVPSPGAKKEWSMTVRLQGTATRKMGLRDGTTETRTGEELSAEVWALVDGGVPVNLVDLDREEYTVQISEWREGLALFNTNALDVGFDLQGSLRLVEV
;
A
#
# COMPACT_ATOMS: atom_id res chain seq x y z
N MET A 1 -24.92 -12.87 35.15
CA MET A 1 -25.52 -11.52 35.12
C MET A 1 -25.10 -10.82 36.41
N GLY A 2 -24.01 -10.08 36.39
CA GLY A 2 -23.53 -9.27 37.49
C GLY A 2 -23.93 -7.83 37.23
N GLN A 3 -24.77 -7.28 38.12
CA GLN A 3 -25.15 -5.87 38.11
C GLN A 3 -23.91 -4.99 38.34
N TRP A 4 -23.69 -4.07 37.45
CA TRP A 4 -22.76 -2.97 37.66
C TRP A 4 -23.43 -1.96 38.60
N GLY A 5 -23.03 -1.95 39.87
CA GLY A 5 -23.45 -0.97 40.85
C GLY A 5 -22.92 0.41 40.46
N SER A 6 -23.82 1.39 40.39
CA SER A 6 -23.51 2.79 40.28
C SER A 6 -22.89 3.27 41.61
N GLY A 7 -21.66 3.80 41.52
CA GLY A 7 -21.05 4.63 42.57
C GLY A 7 -20.09 3.89 43.50
N GLY A 8 -18.83 4.19 43.30
CA GLY A 8 -17.74 3.86 44.19
C GLY A 8 -16.45 3.81 43.41
N SER A 9 -15.56 4.76 43.64
CA SER A 9 -14.22 4.74 43.08
C SER A 9 -13.48 3.52 43.58
N LEU A 10 -13.37 2.48 42.75
CA LEU A 10 -12.53 1.30 42.96
C LEU A 10 -11.07 1.56 42.53
N TRP A 11 -10.69 2.78 42.47
CA TRP A 11 -9.35 3.19 42.05
C TRP A 11 -8.51 3.54 43.27
N GLY A 12 -7.98 2.54 43.94
CA GLY A 12 -6.98 2.71 44.97
C GLY A 12 -5.62 3.02 44.32
N GLY A 13 -5.02 4.16 44.69
CA GLY A 13 -3.83 4.70 44.10
C GLY A 13 -2.64 3.76 44.09
N GLY A 14 -2.29 3.25 42.91
CA GLY A 14 -1.01 2.62 42.61
C GLY A 14 -0.07 3.60 41.88
N ILE A 15 1.20 3.28 41.85
CA ILE A 15 2.27 4.10 41.22
C ILE A 15 1.94 4.40 39.74
N ALA A 16 1.22 3.52 39.05
CA ALA A 16 0.80 3.69 37.67
C ALA A 16 -0.21 4.83 37.45
N GLU A 17 -1.10 5.08 38.41
CA GLU A 17 -2.09 6.16 38.34
C GLU A 17 -1.45 7.56 38.42
N SER A 18 -0.29 7.67 39.07
CA SER A 18 0.43 8.95 39.19
C SER A 18 1.21 9.31 37.93
N LEU A 19 1.59 8.32 37.10
CA LEU A 19 2.38 8.54 35.89
C LEU A 19 1.52 8.70 34.63
N TYR A 20 0.38 8.02 34.57
CA TYR A 20 -0.49 8.01 33.38
C TYR A 20 -1.97 8.11 33.77
N PRO A 21 -2.40 9.22 34.40
CA PRO A 21 -3.80 9.39 34.80
C PRO A 21 -4.71 9.41 33.58
N GLY A 22 -5.85 8.75 33.69
CA GLY A 22 -6.92 8.83 32.69
C GLY A 22 -6.91 7.76 31.60
N TYR A 23 -5.91 6.90 31.51
CA TYR A 23 -5.89 5.78 30.55
C TYR A 23 -6.43 4.47 31.14
N ASP A 24 -7.02 3.64 30.28
CA ASP A 24 -7.56 2.35 30.69
C ASP A 24 -6.42 1.33 30.89
N VAL A 25 -5.48 1.26 29.98
CA VAL A 25 -4.30 0.40 30.02
C VAL A 25 -3.04 1.15 29.60
N ILE A 26 -1.87 0.65 29.97
CA ILE A 26 -0.56 1.21 29.59
C ILE A 26 0.28 0.10 29.00
N LEU A 27 0.76 0.29 27.78
CA LEU A 27 1.56 -0.66 27.05
C LEU A 27 2.92 -0.05 26.71
N GLY A 28 4.01 -0.58 27.28
CA GLY A 28 5.36 -0.06 27.04
C GLY A 28 5.51 1.44 27.30
N GLY A 29 4.72 1.99 28.25
CA GLY A 29 4.68 3.42 28.53
C GLY A 29 3.67 4.22 27.70
N VAL A 30 3.02 3.61 26.70
CA VAL A 30 1.96 4.24 25.89
C VAL A 30 0.61 4.04 26.58
N GLY A 31 -0.02 5.14 27.02
CA GLY A 31 -1.38 5.09 27.60
C GLY A 31 -2.43 4.93 26.51
N LEU A 32 -3.36 3.99 26.68
CA LEU A 32 -4.40 3.65 25.71
C LEU A 32 -5.79 3.67 26.34
N LEU A 33 -6.78 4.14 25.58
CA LEU A 33 -8.19 4.03 25.93
C LEU A 33 -8.84 2.88 25.16
N LEU A 34 -9.65 2.09 25.86
CA LEU A 34 -10.33 0.95 25.28
C LEU A 34 -11.72 1.32 24.75
N GLU A 35 -12.15 0.66 23.69
CA GLU A 35 -13.53 0.70 23.23
C GLU A 35 -14.44 -0.06 24.18
N LYS A 36 -15.72 0.36 24.22
CA LYS A 36 -16.74 -0.32 25.02
C LYS A 36 -16.90 -1.76 24.50
N ASN A 37 -16.70 -2.75 25.39
CA ASN A 37 -16.64 -4.18 25.06
C ASN A 37 -15.43 -4.62 24.22
N GLY A 38 -14.41 -3.79 24.07
CA GLY A 38 -13.19 -4.07 23.33
C GLY A 38 -12.06 -4.67 24.18
N TYR A 39 -12.36 -5.35 25.29
CA TYR A 39 -11.36 -5.96 26.15
C TYR A 39 -11.74 -7.39 26.51
N GLU A 40 -10.84 -8.30 26.28
CA GLU A 40 -10.94 -9.69 26.69
C GLU A 40 -9.59 -10.18 27.22
N ARG A 41 -9.58 -10.78 28.41
CA ARG A 41 -8.41 -11.48 28.96
C ARG A 41 -8.75 -12.96 29.09
N ARG A 42 -7.95 -13.79 28.48
CA ARG A 42 -8.07 -15.25 28.55
C ARG A 42 -6.84 -15.84 29.23
N VAL A 43 -7.03 -16.87 30.00
CA VAL A 43 -5.92 -17.75 30.40
C VAL A 43 -5.81 -18.80 29.30
N GLY A 44 -4.69 -18.83 28.60
CA GLY A 44 -4.44 -19.85 27.59
C GLY A 44 -4.62 -21.23 28.21
N GLN A 45 -5.42 -22.09 27.59
CA GLN A 45 -5.53 -23.48 28.05
C GLN A 45 -4.17 -24.13 27.89
N ALA A 46 -3.59 -24.59 29.00
CA ALA A 46 -2.39 -25.38 28.93
C ALA A 46 -2.63 -26.57 27.99
N TYR A 47 -1.76 -26.73 27.01
CA TYR A 47 -1.80 -27.86 26.07
C TYR A 47 -1.87 -29.21 26.80
N ALA A 48 -1.27 -29.27 28.00
CA ALA A 48 -1.37 -30.39 28.93
C ALA A 48 -2.82 -30.78 29.31
N ALA A 49 -3.76 -29.84 29.37
CA ALA A 49 -5.17 -30.14 29.67
C ALA A 49 -5.86 -30.84 28.49
N LYS A 50 -5.51 -30.50 27.27
CA LYS A 50 -6.00 -31.18 26.05
C LYS A 50 -5.48 -32.60 25.90
N LEU A 51 -4.26 -32.86 26.36
CA LEU A 51 -3.63 -34.18 26.37
C LEU A 51 -4.16 -35.07 27.50
N SER A 52 -4.56 -34.49 28.63
CA SER A 52 -5.06 -35.27 29.78
C SER A 52 -6.49 -35.78 29.63
N THR A 53 -7.32 -35.12 28.82
CA THR A 53 -8.72 -35.50 28.61
C THR A 53 -8.93 -36.58 27.55
N ALA A 54 -7.92 -36.88 26.73
CA ALA A 54 -8.06 -37.78 25.58
C ALA A 54 -7.59 -39.21 25.82
N GLY A 55 -7.16 -39.60 27.03
CA GLY A 55 -6.66 -40.97 27.30
C GLY A 55 -5.45 -41.34 26.46
N THR A 56 -4.69 -40.34 26.02
CA THR A 56 -3.53 -40.53 25.15
C THR A 56 -2.35 -41.16 25.87
N THR A 57 -1.75 -42.13 25.22
CA THR A 57 -0.54 -42.79 25.72
C THR A 57 0.67 -41.82 25.66
N GLN A 58 1.70 -42.10 26.44
CA GLN A 58 2.92 -41.27 26.51
C GLN A 58 3.56 -41.02 25.11
N ASN A 59 3.35 -41.95 24.16
CA ASN A 59 3.83 -41.79 22.78
C ASN A 59 3.11 -40.71 21.98
N ASP A 60 1.83 -40.41 22.28
CA ASP A 60 1.09 -39.33 21.61
C ASP A 60 1.59 -37.95 22.03
N ARG A 61 2.21 -37.81 23.19
CA ARG A 61 2.83 -36.57 23.68
C ARG A 61 4.09 -36.16 22.91
N LEU A 62 4.68 -37.07 22.17
CA LEU A 62 5.89 -36.86 21.36
C LEU A 62 5.57 -36.79 19.85
N ARG A 63 4.31 -36.77 19.47
CA ARG A 63 3.93 -36.60 18.05
C ARG A 63 4.30 -35.21 17.59
N ASP A 64 4.98 -35.15 16.46
CA ASP A 64 5.19 -33.92 15.73
C ASP A 64 3.82 -33.38 15.26
N GLU A 65 3.54 -32.15 15.60
CA GLU A 65 2.45 -31.40 14.98
C GLU A 65 2.95 -30.72 13.70
N LEU A 66 2.04 -30.49 12.78
CA LEU A 66 2.33 -29.88 11.48
C LEU A 66 1.61 -28.55 11.38
N LEU A 67 2.37 -27.50 11.14
CA LEU A 67 1.87 -26.21 10.71
C LEU A 67 2.09 -26.08 9.21
N LEU A 68 1.04 -25.77 8.47
CA LEU A 68 1.07 -25.59 7.02
C LEU A 68 0.89 -24.11 6.67
N LEU A 69 1.81 -23.58 5.88
CA LEU A 69 1.74 -22.27 5.24
C LEU A 69 1.63 -22.53 3.73
N ASP A 70 0.43 -22.47 3.19
CA ASP A 70 0.10 -22.81 1.80
C ASP A 70 -0.78 -21.77 1.11
N ASN A 71 -1.07 -20.67 1.80
CA ASN A 71 -1.83 -19.57 1.22
C ASN A 71 -1.11 -18.24 1.48
N TRP A 72 -0.83 -17.52 0.42
CA TRP A 72 -0.10 -16.25 0.42
C TRP A 72 -0.91 -15.13 -0.26
N ASN A 73 -2.17 -15.42 -0.62
CA ASN A 73 -3.01 -14.52 -1.44
C ASN A 73 -3.42 -13.24 -0.70
N GLY A 74 -3.35 -13.23 0.62
CA GLY A 74 -3.56 -12.02 1.42
C GLY A 74 -2.48 -10.95 1.23
N GLY A 75 -1.37 -11.31 0.56
CA GLY A 75 -0.32 -10.38 0.20
C GLY A 75 0.55 -9.94 1.38
N GLU A 76 1.27 -8.84 1.18
CA GLU A 76 2.13 -8.26 2.22
C GLU A 76 1.28 -7.59 3.30
N GLY A 77 1.57 -7.90 4.55
CA GLY A 77 0.97 -7.29 5.73
C GLY A 77 2.04 -6.73 6.66
N PHE A 78 1.72 -5.70 7.43
CA PHE A 78 2.68 -5.09 8.36
C PHE A 78 2.72 -5.77 9.73
N THR A 79 1.88 -6.77 9.97
CA THR A 79 1.82 -7.46 11.24
C THR A 79 3.06 -8.32 11.47
N LYS A 80 3.65 -8.18 12.65
CA LYS A 80 4.81 -8.97 13.07
C LYS A 80 4.43 -10.43 13.34
N HIS A 81 3.19 -10.67 13.73
CA HIS A 81 2.64 -11.98 14.09
C HIS A 81 1.60 -12.43 13.07
N GLU A 82 1.63 -13.70 12.69
CA GLU A 82 0.84 -14.26 11.58
C GLU A 82 -0.50 -14.88 12.00
N MET A 83 -0.81 -14.86 13.30
CA MET A 83 -1.87 -15.68 13.89
C MET A 83 -3.28 -15.44 13.36
N ASP A 84 -3.61 -14.20 12.97
CA ASP A 84 -4.97 -13.83 12.57
C ASP A 84 -5.14 -13.62 11.06
N THR A 85 -4.06 -13.73 10.30
CA THR A 85 -4.06 -13.62 8.84
C THR A 85 -3.15 -14.66 8.21
N PRO A 86 -3.51 -15.95 8.25
CA PRO A 86 -2.65 -17.04 7.76
C PRO A 86 -2.41 -16.99 6.25
N ASP A 87 -3.13 -16.15 5.52
CA ASP A 87 -3.00 -15.89 4.10
C ASP A 87 -2.04 -14.74 3.75
N ARG A 88 -1.47 -14.06 4.77
CA ARG A 88 -0.57 -12.93 4.58
C ARG A 88 0.87 -13.28 4.95
N TYR A 89 1.80 -12.61 4.31
CA TYR A 89 3.20 -12.62 4.69
C TYR A 89 3.62 -11.21 5.18
N ARG A 90 4.65 -11.16 6.01
CA ARG A 90 5.11 -9.89 6.60
C ARG A 90 5.76 -8.97 5.59
N ARG A 91 6.67 -9.51 4.80
CA ARG A 91 7.43 -8.77 3.76
C ARG A 91 7.73 -9.68 2.59
N GLY A 92 7.79 -9.08 1.42
CA GLY A 92 8.21 -9.79 0.22
C GLY A 92 8.77 -8.81 -0.80
N SER A 93 9.59 -9.33 -1.70
CA SER A 93 10.11 -8.55 -2.82
C SER A 93 10.46 -9.48 -3.98
N GLY A 94 10.15 -9.06 -5.19
CA GLY A 94 10.40 -9.87 -6.39
C GLY A 94 9.50 -11.09 -6.50
N ILE A 95 8.33 -11.07 -5.85
CA ILE A 95 7.38 -12.19 -5.82
C ILE A 95 5.99 -11.74 -6.26
N ASP A 96 5.26 -12.66 -6.88
CA ASP A 96 3.85 -12.50 -7.25
C ASP A 96 3.00 -13.61 -6.61
N PRO A 97 2.14 -13.29 -5.63
CA PRO A 97 1.24 -14.23 -5.00
C PRO A 97 -0.13 -14.32 -5.69
N TYR A 98 -0.40 -13.55 -6.76
CA TYR A 98 -1.74 -13.38 -7.33
C TYR A 98 -1.95 -14.06 -8.69
N THR A 99 -0.89 -14.48 -9.35
CA THR A 99 -1.02 -15.13 -10.69
C THR A 99 -1.61 -16.53 -10.58
N GLU A 100 -1.37 -17.22 -9.46
CA GLU A 100 -1.89 -18.57 -9.20
C GLU A 100 -2.27 -18.66 -7.72
N GLU A 101 -3.51 -19.05 -7.43
CA GLU A 101 -4.03 -19.12 -6.08
C GLU A 101 -3.23 -20.08 -5.19
N GLY A 102 -2.86 -19.63 -3.98
CA GLY A 102 -2.08 -20.42 -3.02
C GLY A 102 -0.59 -20.58 -3.38
N VAL A 103 -0.10 -19.90 -4.41
CA VAL A 103 1.27 -20.06 -4.90
C VAL A 103 2.03 -18.74 -4.85
N VAL A 104 3.26 -18.77 -4.35
CA VAL A 104 4.20 -17.67 -4.50
C VAL A 104 5.13 -17.99 -5.66
N SER A 105 5.18 -17.10 -6.66
CA SER A 105 6.10 -17.21 -7.79
C SER A 105 7.08 -16.04 -7.82
N LEU A 106 8.19 -16.20 -8.55
CA LEU A 106 9.00 -15.04 -8.91
C LEU A 106 8.15 -14.03 -9.69
N GLY A 107 8.29 -12.78 -9.34
CA GLY A 107 7.60 -11.68 -10.00
C GLY A 107 8.13 -11.39 -11.40
N PRO A 108 7.49 -10.47 -12.15
CA PRO A 108 7.88 -10.16 -13.51
C PRO A 108 9.30 -9.54 -13.55
N TYR A 109 10.08 -9.96 -14.52
CA TYR A 109 11.33 -9.31 -14.84
C TYR A 109 11.06 -7.96 -15.53
N VAL A 110 11.76 -6.93 -15.10
CA VAL A 110 11.74 -5.62 -15.76
C VAL A 110 13.09 -5.33 -16.36
N SER A 111 13.08 -4.90 -17.61
CA SER A 111 14.28 -4.52 -18.34
C SER A 111 14.23 -3.04 -18.73
N ALA A 112 15.39 -2.39 -18.70
CA ALA A 112 15.50 -1.03 -19.21
C ALA A 112 15.43 -1.06 -20.75
N LYS A 113 14.33 -0.54 -21.30
CA LYS A 113 14.14 -0.41 -22.75
C LYS A 113 14.88 0.83 -23.30
N TRP A 114 15.08 1.80 -22.45
CA TRP A 114 15.82 3.00 -22.80
C TRP A 114 16.51 3.59 -21.56
N SER A 115 17.74 4.04 -21.74
CA SER A 115 18.49 4.85 -20.79
C SER A 115 18.85 6.16 -21.46
N SER A 116 18.51 7.27 -20.84
CA SER A 116 18.70 8.60 -21.38
C SER A 116 19.53 9.46 -20.42
N ALA A 117 20.44 10.24 -20.98
CA ALA A 117 21.12 11.31 -20.24
C ALA A 117 20.21 12.52 -19.96
N LEU A 118 18.96 12.51 -20.45
CA LEU A 118 18.00 13.55 -20.19
C LEU A 118 17.58 13.53 -18.73
N ASN A 119 17.55 14.70 -18.13
CA ASN A 119 16.92 14.90 -16.83
C ASN A 119 15.42 15.04 -17.02
N GLY A 120 14.63 14.38 -16.13
CA GLY A 120 13.21 14.65 -16.01
C GLY A 120 12.34 14.11 -17.15
N LEU A 121 12.30 12.80 -17.34
CA LEU A 121 11.16 12.16 -17.98
C LEU A 121 9.94 12.32 -17.06
N THR A 122 8.80 12.78 -17.58
CA THR A 122 7.70 13.24 -16.73
C THR A 122 6.41 12.48 -16.90
N LYS A 123 6.02 12.11 -18.11
CA LYS A 123 4.71 11.53 -18.40
C LYS A 123 4.77 10.48 -19.50
N LEU A 124 3.82 9.52 -19.41
CA LEU A 124 3.57 8.49 -20.41
C LEU A 124 2.14 8.59 -20.95
N LEU A 125 1.96 8.25 -22.21
CA LEU A 125 0.66 8.05 -22.83
C LEU A 125 0.71 6.99 -23.91
N THR A 126 -0.17 6.01 -23.84
CA THR A 126 -0.41 5.06 -24.94
C THR A 126 -1.48 5.59 -25.87
N SER A 127 -1.12 5.80 -27.13
CA SER A 127 -2.04 6.28 -28.17
C SER A 127 -1.50 5.90 -29.56
N LYS A 128 -2.39 5.63 -30.52
CA LYS A 128 -2.05 5.34 -31.93
C LYS A 128 -0.97 4.25 -32.13
N GLY A 129 -1.02 3.20 -31.29
CA GLY A 129 -0.06 2.11 -31.40
C GLY A 129 1.37 2.48 -31.00
N ALA A 130 1.57 3.55 -30.25
CA ALA A 130 2.84 4.00 -29.70
C ALA A 130 2.72 4.44 -28.25
N LEU A 131 3.82 4.41 -27.53
CA LEU A 131 3.97 4.98 -26.19
C LEU A 131 4.67 6.36 -26.35
N PHE A 132 3.98 7.43 -26.00
CA PHE A 132 4.53 8.79 -25.99
C PHE A 132 5.16 9.08 -24.63
N ILE A 133 6.29 9.78 -24.66
CA ILE A 133 7.10 10.11 -23.48
C ILE A 133 7.30 11.63 -23.47
N GLY A 134 6.84 12.28 -22.41
CA GLY A 134 7.06 13.70 -22.15
C GLY A 134 8.27 13.94 -21.26
N THR A 135 8.92 15.10 -21.41
CA THR A 135 10.06 15.49 -20.58
C THR A 135 9.84 16.86 -19.94
N SER A 136 10.56 17.14 -18.85
CA SER A 136 10.61 18.46 -18.20
C SER A 136 11.25 19.54 -19.08
N ALA A 137 11.98 19.15 -20.11
CA ALA A 137 12.56 20.07 -21.11
C ALA A 137 11.60 20.36 -22.30
N GLY A 138 10.36 19.86 -22.25
CA GLY A 138 9.38 20.06 -23.33
C GLY A 138 9.66 19.24 -24.59
N LEU A 139 10.37 18.13 -24.46
CA LEU A 139 10.58 17.20 -25.57
C LEU A 139 9.52 16.11 -25.52
N ILE A 140 9.04 15.69 -26.69
CA ILE A 140 8.12 14.57 -26.85
C ILE A 140 8.82 13.51 -27.70
N TYR A 141 8.92 12.31 -27.11
CA TYR A 141 9.42 11.11 -27.78
C TYR A 141 8.26 10.14 -28.03
N TYR A 142 8.41 9.27 -29.01
CA TYR A 142 7.58 8.10 -29.15
C TYR A 142 8.40 6.82 -29.13
N TYR A 143 7.82 5.77 -28.62
CA TYR A 143 8.39 4.44 -28.51
C TYR A 143 7.41 3.41 -29.09
N THR A 144 7.91 2.57 -29.99
CA THR A 144 7.20 1.38 -30.48
C THR A 144 8.01 0.13 -30.20
N SER A 145 9.32 0.21 -30.39
CA SER A 145 10.30 -0.82 -30.06
C SER A 145 11.70 -0.19 -30.10
N GLY A 146 12.69 -0.78 -29.44
CA GLY A 146 14.08 -0.31 -29.47
C GLY A 146 14.28 1.01 -28.70
N THR A 147 14.90 2.00 -29.34
CA THR A 147 15.18 3.31 -28.73
C THR A 147 14.07 4.31 -29.04
N PRO A 148 13.52 5.05 -28.06
CA PRO A 148 12.56 6.12 -28.33
C PRO A 148 13.11 7.17 -29.27
N THR A 149 12.26 7.61 -30.18
CA THR A 149 12.60 8.63 -31.20
C THR A 149 12.02 9.98 -30.78
N LEU A 150 12.85 11.03 -30.79
CA LEU A 150 12.41 12.41 -30.61
C LEU A 150 11.54 12.83 -31.79
N ILE A 151 10.33 13.27 -31.50
CA ILE A 151 9.38 13.67 -32.56
C ILE A 151 9.02 15.15 -32.49
N HIS A 152 9.12 15.75 -31.32
CA HIS A 152 8.76 17.16 -31.17
C HIS A 152 9.54 17.85 -30.06
N THR A 153 9.87 19.11 -30.30
CA THR A 153 10.46 20.03 -29.33
C THR A 153 9.50 21.21 -29.19
N THR A 154 8.86 21.33 -28.03
CA THR A 154 7.83 22.36 -27.81
C THR A 154 8.41 23.76 -27.67
N GLY A 155 9.70 23.89 -27.32
CA GLY A 155 10.31 25.17 -26.99
C GLY A 155 9.81 25.80 -25.69
N LYS A 156 9.10 25.03 -24.84
CA LYS A 156 8.46 25.51 -23.62
C LYS A 156 9.24 25.08 -22.38
N ALA A 157 9.58 26.02 -21.52
CA ALA A 157 10.47 25.81 -20.38
C ALA A 157 9.87 24.92 -19.27
N GLY A 158 8.54 24.87 -19.12
CA GLY A 158 7.87 24.10 -18.08
C GLY A 158 7.67 22.63 -18.38
N GLY A 159 8.16 22.16 -19.52
CA GLY A 159 8.06 20.78 -19.92
C GLY A 159 6.63 20.26 -20.18
N ILE A 160 6.49 18.97 -20.33
CA ILE A 160 5.21 18.27 -20.48
C ILE A 160 4.76 17.78 -19.11
N ILE A 161 3.61 18.25 -18.63
CA ILE A 161 3.09 17.90 -17.31
C ILE A 161 1.78 17.10 -17.36
N SER A 162 1.15 17.02 -18.53
CA SER A 162 -0.05 16.21 -18.73
C SER A 162 -0.11 15.62 -20.13
N PHE A 163 -0.75 14.47 -20.23
CA PHE A 163 -1.13 13.85 -21.50
C PHE A 163 -2.59 13.43 -21.48
N ALA A 164 -3.21 13.41 -22.65
CA ALA A 164 -4.52 12.80 -22.86
C ALA A 164 -4.64 12.15 -24.23
N ARG A 165 -5.53 11.20 -24.35
CA ARG A 165 -5.99 10.61 -25.60
C ARG A 165 -7.42 11.06 -25.87
N ALA A 166 -7.70 11.58 -27.05
CA ALA A 166 -9.02 12.09 -27.42
C ALA A 166 -9.28 11.99 -28.94
N PHE A 167 -10.53 12.16 -29.33
CA PHE A 167 -11.01 12.30 -30.73
C PHE A 167 -10.43 11.21 -31.67
N GLY A 168 -10.75 9.97 -31.42
CA GLY A 168 -10.30 8.86 -32.27
C GLY A 168 -8.81 8.54 -32.10
N ASP A 169 -8.33 8.61 -30.88
CA ASP A 169 -6.99 8.21 -30.48
C ASP A 169 -5.87 9.22 -30.78
N ALA A 170 -6.18 10.49 -30.97
CA ALA A 170 -5.16 11.53 -31.05
C ALA A 170 -4.51 11.78 -29.69
N ALA A 171 -3.19 11.94 -29.67
CA ALA A 171 -2.45 12.29 -28.45
C ALA A 171 -2.44 13.82 -28.26
N TYR A 172 -2.63 14.24 -27.01
CA TYR A 172 -2.55 15.65 -26.59
C TYR A 172 -1.56 15.77 -25.45
N ALA A 173 -0.74 16.83 -25.48
CA ALA A 173 0.28 17.13 -24.48
C ALA A 173 0.09 18.55 -23.94
N GLY A 174 -0.03 18.69 -22.64
CA GLY A 174 -0.14 19.98 -21.94
C GLY A 174 1.19 20.42 -21.35
N THR A 175 1.52 21.70 -21.51
CA THR A 175 2.77 22.29 -21.00
C THR A 175 2.63 22.84 -19.58
N GLY A 176 3.73 22.95 -18.87
CA GLY A 176 3.82 23.41 -17.48
C GLY A 176 4.02 24.91 -17.27
N THR A 177 4.09 25.73 -18.31
CA THR A 177 4.44 27.17 -18.15
C THR A 177 3.52 28.17 -18.80
N ASP A 178 2.72 27.81 -19.80
CA ASP A 178 2.04 28.83 -20.63
C ASP A 178 0.71 28.38 -21.27
N GLY A 179 0.07 27.40 -20.73
CA GLY A 179 -1.27 26.98 -21.20
C GLY A 179 -1.32 26.50 -22.65
N VAL A 180 -0.19 26.10 -23.23
CA VAL A 180 -0.17 25.57 -24.59
C VAL A 180 -0.44 24.08 -24.57
N VAL A 181 -1.32 23.65 -25.45
CA VAL A 181 -1.64 22.24 -25.69
C VAL A 181 -1.21 21.89 -27.10
N PHE A 182 -0.43 20.85 -27.22
CA PHE A 182 0.00 20.26 -28.49
C PHE A 182 -0.87 19.04 -28.80
N SER A 183 -1.10 18.76 -30.06
CA SER A 183 -1.69 17.50 -30.50
C SER A 183 -0.84 16.86 -31.59
N GLY A 184 -0.82 15.54 -31.63
CA GLY A 184 -0.01 14.85 -32.61
C GLY A 184 -0.21 13.34 -32.69
N ASN A 185 0.71 12.75 -33.44
CA ASN A 185 0.81 11.32 -33.65
C ASN A 185 2.30 10.93 -33.77
N THR A 186 2.61 9.77 -34.29
CA THR A 186 3.98 9.29 -34.48
C THR A 186 4.76 9.99 -35.60
N SER A 187 4.14 10.93 -36.32
CA SER A 187 4.77 11.62 -37.46
C SER A 187 4.90 13.12 -37.25
N VAL A 188 3.91 13.75 -36.64
CA VAL A 188 3.89 15.22 -36.51
C VAL A 188 3.14 15.63 -35.24
N TRP A 189 3.64 16.69 -34.61
CA TRP A 189 3.00 17.40 -33.50
C TRP A 189 2.87 18.88 -33.85
N VAL A 190 1.74 19.45 -33.54
CA VAL A 190 1.41 20.86 -33.76
C VAL A 190 0.77 21.47 -32.52
N THR A 191 0.84 22.78 -32.37
CA THR A 191 0.03 23.51 -31.39
C THR A 191 -1.44 23.34 -31.73
N ALA A 192 -2.17 22.67 -30.84
CA ALA A 192 -3.60 22.48 -30.96
C ALA A 192 -4.35 23.72 -30.45
N PHE A 193 -4.01 24.15 -29.24
CA PHE A 193 -4.66 25.26 -28.56
C PHE A 193 -3.65 26.08 -27.76
N THR A 194 -3.96 27.37 -27.58
CA THR A 194 -3.39 28.20 -26.53
C THR A 194 -4.54 28.66 -25.67
N LEU A 195 -4.54 28.28 -24.40
CA LEU A 195 -5.62 28.64 -23.49
C LEU A 195 -5.53 30.13 -23.15
N SER A 196 -6.66 30.79 -23.14
CA SER A 196 -6.74 32.22 -22.85
C SER A 196 -6.62 32.49 -21.33
N GLY A 197 -6.05 33.63 -20.97
CA GLY A 197 -5.90 34.08 -19.58
C GLY A 197 -4.46 34.02 -19.07
N THR A 198 -4.30 34.11 -17.76
CA THR A 198 -3.01 34.07 -17.08
C THR A 198 -2.57 32.65 -16.76
N VAL A 199 -2.74 31.74 -17.74
CA VAL A 199 -2.47 30.31 -17.56
C VAL A 199 -0.98 30.07 -17.39
N THR A 200 -0.62 29.38 -16.33
CA THR A 200 0.77 28.99 -16.00
C THR A 200 1.06 27.51 -16.32
N GLY A 201 0.04 26.72 -16.67
CA GLY A 201 0.21 25.33 -17.06
C GLY A 201 -1.10 24.59 -17.32
N VAL A 202 -1.02 23.41 -17.94
CA VAL A 202 -2.14 22.50 -18.18
C VAL A 202 -1.92 21.24 -17.34
N GLY A 203 -2.46 21.22 -16.13
CA GLY A 203 -2.15 20.23 -15.10
C GLY A 203 -2.71 18.84 -15.33
N ALA A 204 -3.92 18.76 -15.92
CA ALA A 204 -4.57 17.50 -16.28
C ALA A 204 -5.46 17.68 -17.51
N MET A 205 -5.66 16.58 -18.21
CA MET A 205 -6.56 16.53 -19.39
C MET A 205 -7.23 15.17 -19.47
N ALA A 206 -8.50 15.15 -19.93
CA ALA A 206 -9.20 13.90 -20.25
C ALA A 206 -10.30 14.14 -21.30
N GLN A 207 -10.60 13.13 -22.10
CA GLN A 207 -11.80 13.16 -22.93
C GLN A 207 -13.01 12.73 -22.10
N HIS A 208 -14.10 13.49 -22.22
CA HIS A 208 -15.39 13.12 -21.66
C HIS A 208 -16.51 13.59 -22.59
N TRP A 209 -17.72 13.12 -22.35
CA TRP A 209 -18.89 13.46 -23.15
C TRP A 209 -19.53 14.76 -22.65
N LYS A 210 -20.04 15.54 -23.57
CA LYS A 210 -20.89 16.72 -23.33
C LYS A 210 -21.98 16.76 -24.36
N ASP A 211 -23.24 16.69 -23.94
CA ASP A 211 -24.40 16.68 -24.82
C ASP A 211 -24.30 15.60 -25.93
N GLY A 212 -23.81 14.43 -25.59
CA GLY A 212 -23.59 13.32 -26.52
C GLY A 212 -22.41 13.50 -27.49
N LEU A 213 -21.62 14.56 -27.36
CA LEU A 213 -20.44 14.84 -28.19
C LEU A 213 -19.16 14.70 -27.36
N PRO A 214 -18.08 14.06 -27.89
CA PRO A 214 -16.81 13.99 -27.20
C PRO A 214 -16.16 15.37 -27.09
N GLN A 215 -15.66 15.70 -25.92
CA GLN A 215 -14.91 16.91 -25.60
C GLN A 215 -13.62 16.58 -24.92
N LEU A 216 -12.55 17.31 -25.20
CA LEU A 216 -11.33 17.29 -24.39
C LEU A 216 -11.46 18.33 -23.29
N TYR A 217 -11.46 17.87 -22.06
CA TYR A 217 -11.41 18.73 -20.87
C TYR A 217 -9.96 18.96 -20.48
N MET A 218 -9.65 20.19 -20.07
CA MET A 218 -8.30 20.64 -19.75
C MET A 218 -8.34 21.49 -18.48
N ALA A 219 -7.50 21.18 -17.53
CA ALA A 219 -7.35 21.95 -16.30
C ALA A 219 -6.22 22.97 -16.46
N ALA A 220 -6.56 24.24 -16.54
CA ALA A 220 -5.64 25.35 -16.66
C ALA A 220 -5.26 25.89 -15.29
N GLU A 221 -4.00 25.79 -14.93
CA GLU A 221 -3.42 26.39 -13.73
C GLU A 221 -3.14 27.87 -13.99
N ASN A 222 -3.56 28.74 -13.08
CA ASN A 222 -3.45 30.19 -13.27
C ASN A 222 -2.55 30.83 -12.22
N SER A 223 -1.89 31.93 -12.58
CA SER A 223 -1.08 32.72 -11.66
C SER A 223 -1.91 33.35 -10.52
N GLY A 224 -3.24 33.42 -10.66
CA GLY A 224 -4.15 33.91 -9.63
C GLY A 224 -4.52 32.90 -8.55
N GLY A 225 -3.90 31.72 -8.52
CA GLY A 225 -4.07 30.74 -7.44
C GLY A 225 -5.33 29.89 -7.51
N ARG A 226 -6.06 29.89 -8.64
CA ARG A 226 -7.21 29.00 -8.89
C ARG A 226 -7.08 28.32 -10.22
N CYS A 227 -7.42 27.04 -10.27
CA CYS A 227 -7.46 26.29 -11.52
C CYS A 227 -8.79 26.50 -12.23
N THR A 228 -8.76 26.71 -13.55
CA THR A 228 -9.96 26.84 -14.40
C THR A 228 -10.06 25.66 -15.36
N LEU A 229 -11.29 25.24 -15.64
CA LEU A 229 -11.52 24.19 -16.63
C LEU A 229 -11.83 24.81 -18.01
N HIS A 230 -11.23 24.18 -19.00
CA HIS A 230 -11.46 24.50 -20.42
C HIS A 230 -11.96 23.25 -21.14
N THR A 231 -12.70 23.42 -22.22
CA THR A 231 -13.07 22.31 -23.10
C THR A 231 -12.74 22.61 -24.54
N SER A 232 -12.61 21.56 -25.33
CA SER A 232 -12.44 21.65 -26.77
C SER A 232 -13.18 20.52 -27.46
N ASN A 233 -13.77 20.82 -28.62
CA ASN A 233 -14.35 19.83 -29.54
C ASN A 233 -13.34 19.30 -30.57
N GLY A 234 -12.05 19.59 -30.39
CA GLY A 234 -10.97 19.23 -31.31
C GLY A 234 -10.62 20.34 -32.31
N ALA A 235 -11.49 21.33 -32.54
CA ALA A 235 -11.28 22.45 -33.47
C ALA A 235 -11.00 23.78 -32.75
N THR A 236 -11.71 24.01 -31.65
CA THR A 236 -11.62 25.25 -30.85
C THR A 236 -11.57 24.94 -29.36
N SER A 237 -10.92 25.79 -28.59
CA SER A 237 -10.97 25.74 -27.13
C SER A 237 -11.81 26.87 -26.57
N ALA A 238 -12.56 26.60 -25.52
CA ALA A 238 -13.33 27.59 -24.79
C ALA A 238 -13.05 27.49 -23.29
N ALA A 239 -12.90 28.65 -22.63
CA ALA A 239 -12.82 28.70 -21.18
C ALA A 239 -14.25 28.53 -20.61
N TYR A 240 -14.36 27.67 -19.60
CA TYR A 240 -15.57 27.55 -18.80
C TYR A 240 -15.44 28.44 -17.56
N SER A 241 -15.88 29.69 -17.70
CA SER A 241 -15.78 30.67 -16.60
C SER A 241 -16.56 30.27 -15.34
N ALA A 242 -17.53 29.37 -15.46
CA ALA A 242 -18.32 28.86 -14.34
C ALA A 242 -17.64 27.68 -13.58
N ALA A 243 -16.63 27.03 -14.16
CA ALA A 243 -15.95 25.89 -13.55
C ALA A 243 -14.54 26.29 -13.12
N VAL A 244 -14.51 26.93 -11.98
CA VAL A 244 -13.26 27.33 -11.29
C VAL A 244 -13.15 26.49 -10.04
N LEU A 245 -12.04 25.74 -9.94
CA LEU A 245 -11.70 25.00 -8.72
C LEU A 245 -11.27 25.98 -7.64
N GLU A 246 -11.50 25.64 -6.41
CA GLU A 246 -10.97 26.42 -5.28
C GLU A 246 -9.45 26.29 -5.16
N GLU A 247 -8.92 25.15 -5.59
CA GLU A 247 -7.52 24.79 -5.51
C GLU A 247 -6.69 25.34 -6.68
N PRO A 248 -5.38 25.61 -6.46
CA PRO A 248 -4.51 26.15 -7.50
C PRO A 248 -4.10 25.15 -8.57
N LEU A 249 -4.11 23.86 -8.24
CA LEU A 249 -3.65 22.79 -9.12
C LEU A 249 -4.75 21.78 -9.39
N CYS A 250 -4.67 21.11 -10.55
CA CYS A 250 -5.42 19.91 -10.84
C CYS A 250 -4.49 18.88 -11.49
N ARG A 251 -4.36 17.70 -10.90
CA ARG A 251 -3.45 16.65 -11.36
C ARG A 251 -4.15 15.38 -11.80
N VAL A 252 -5.41 15.20 -11.42
CA VAL A 252 -6.22 14.04 -11.77
C VAL A 252 -7.47 14.49 -12.49
N MET A 253 -7.70 13.89 -13.66
CA MET A 253 -8.91 14.07 -14.45
C MET A 253 -9.19 12.75 -15.14
N ILE A 254 -10.22 12.04 -14.68
CA ILE A 254 -10.49 10.65 -15.09
C ILE A 254 -11.97 10.46 -15.36
N PRO A 255 -12.37 9.99 -16.55
CA PRO A 255 -13.72 9.52 -16.78
C PRO A 255 -14.01 8.32 -15.87
N TYR A 256 -15.07 8.41 -15.08
CA TYR A 256 -15.47 7.37 -14.17
C TYR A 256 -17.00 7.22 -14.18
N LYS A 257 -17.47 6.01 -14.51
CA LYS A 257 -18.89 5.73 -14.79
C LYS A 257 -19.41 6.69 -15.87
N ARG A 258 -20.38 7.54 -15.55
CA ARG A 258 -20.93 8.54 -16.49
C ARG A 258 -20.32 9.93 -16.34
N ASP A 259 -19.53 10.13 -15.29
CA ASP A 259 -19.02 11.44 -14.92
C ASP A 259 -17.53 11.57 -15.24
N LEU A 260 -17.06 12.79 -15.31
CA LEU A 260 -15.65 13.12 -15.27
C LEU A 260 -15.31 13.54 -13.84
N VAL A 261 -14.45 12.75 -13.20
CA VAL A 261 -13.90 13.09 -11.88
C VAL A 261 -12.68 13.98 -12.06
N VAL A 262 -12.70 15.12 -11.39
CA VAL A 262 -11.64 16.13 -11.39
C VAL A 262 -11.16 16.32 -9.95
N VAL A 263 -9.85 16.27 -9.71
CA VAL A 263 -9.30 16.49 -8.39
C VAL A 263 -8.48 17.76 -8.35
N GLY A 264 -9.00 18.75 -7.65
CA GLY A 264 -8.30 19.98 -7.30
C GLY A 264 -7.34 19.71 -6.13
N VAL A 265 -6.18 20.36 -6.14
CA VAL A 265 -5.13 20.12 -5.14
C VAL A 265 -4.49 21.45 -4.71
N ASP A 266 -4.42 21.65 -3.40
CA ASP A 266 -3.58 22.66 -2.78
C ASP A 266 -2.46 21.97 -1.98
N THR A 267 -1.24 22.07 -2.50
CA THR A 267 -0.07 21.45 -1.86
C THR A 267 0.40 22.21 -0.62
N THR A 268 0.00 23.47 -0.46
CA THR A 268 0.39 24.31 0.67
C THR A 268 -0.45 23.99 1.89
N SER A 269 -1.77 23.94 1.73
CA SER A 269 -2.70 23.56 2.80
C SER A 269 -2.85 22.04 2.95
N ARG A 270 -2.25 21.25 2.04
CA ARG A 270 -2.42 19.78 1.96
C ARG A 270 -3.90 19.39 1.89
N ARG A 271 -4.61 20.00 0.96
CA ARG A 271 -6.03 19.74 0.72
C ARG A 271 -6.25 19.29 -0.71
N SER A 272 -7.12 18.31 -0.90
CA SER A 272 -7.62 17.92 -2.21
C SER A 272 -9.14 17.95 -2.23
N SER A 273 -9.74 18.43 -3.31
CA SER A 273 -11.20 18.42 -3.50
C SER A 273 -11.56 17.60 -4.71
N ILE A 274 -12.57 16.75 -4.57
CA ILE A 274 -13.12 15.92 -5.64
C ILE A 274 -14.34 16.63 -6.20
N TYR A 275 -14.30 16.87 -7.49
CA TYR A 275 -15.39 17.44 -8.28
C TYR A 275 -15.88 16.40 -9.29
N GLN A 276 -17.16 16.43 -9.59
CA GLN A 276 -17.76 15.63 -10.65
C GLN A 276 -18.38 16.54 -11.71
N ILE A 277 -18.27 16.12 -12.96
CA ILE A 277 -18.88 16.75 -14.12
C ILE A 277 -19.72 15.68 -14.81
N ASP A 278 -21.02 15.90 -14.90
CA ASP A 278 -21.93 14.99 -15.58
C ASP A 278 -21.79 15.06 -17.10
N ASP A 279 -22.46 14.15 -17.80
CA ASP A 279 -22.49 14.07 -19.26
C ASP A 279 -23.58 14.96 -19.92
N THR A 280 -24.40 15.69 -19.14
CA THR A 280 -25.52 16.50 -19.64
C THR A 280 -25.09 17.83 -20.22
N GLY A 281 -23.84 18.20 -20.06
CA GLY A 281 -23.21 19.35 -20.71
C GLY A 281 -23.58 20.72 -20.18
N ALA A 282 -24.49 20.81 -19.25
CA ALA A 282 -24.78 22.06 -18.55
C ALA A 282 -23.71 22.24 -17.46
N PHE A 283 -22.55 22.71 -17.86
CA PHE A 283 -21.38 22.83 -16.98
C PHE A 283 -21.68 23.58 -15.67
N ALA A 284 -22.58 24.56 -15.72
CA ALA A 284 -22.98 25.31 -14.53
C ALA A 284 -23.89 24.52 -13.57
N SER A 285 -24.60 23.51 -14.06
CA SER A 285 -25.50 22.68 -13.25
C SER A 285 -24.95 21.27 -12.98
N GLY A 286 -24.00 20.81 -13.81
CA GLY A 286 -23.38 19.51 -13.71
C GLY A 286 -22.00 19.48 -13.03
N PHE A 287 -21.48 20.65 -12.62
CA PHE A 287 -20.19 20.74 -11.89
C PHE A 287 -20.47 20.88 -10.41
N GLU A 288 -20.11 19.87 -9.67
CA GLU A 288 -20.36 19.79 -8.24
C GLU A 288 -19.10 19.37 -7.47
N GLN A 289 -18.77 20.10 -6.42
CA GLN A 289 -17.80 19.64 -5.44
C GLN A 289 -18.47 18.59 -4.55
N LYS A 290 -18.02 17.34 -4.66
CA LYS A 290 -18.58 16.24 -3.89
C LYS A 290 -17.94 16.11 -2.52
N LEU A 291 -16.63 16.31 -2.42
CA LEU A 291 -15.89 16.07 -1.18
C LEU A 291 -14.60 16.90 -1.15
N ALA A 292 -14.26 17.40 0.04
CA ALA A 292 -12.93 17.90 0.35
C ALA A 292 -12.20 16.92 1.29
N VAL A 293 -10.94 16.63 0.99
CA VAL A 293 -10.09 15.72 1.75
C VAL A 293 -8.95 16.53 2.35
N GLU A 294 -9.07 16.80 3.64
CA GLU A 294 -8.04 17.53 4.39
C GLU A 294 -6.84 16.61 4.69
N GLY A 295 -5.65 17.19 4.70
CA GLY A 295 -4.41 16.45 4.96
C GLY A 295 -3.93 15.55 3.82
N ALA A 296 -4.56 15.60 2.64
CA ALA A 296 -4.21 14.77 1.48
C ALA A 296 -3.81 15.62 0.26
N VAL A 297 -2.82 15.16 -0.49
CA VAL A 297 -2.37 15.72 -1.77
C VAL A 297 -2.48 14.65 -2.85
N ILE A 298 -3.65 14.54 -3.46
CA ILE A 298 -3.98 13.52 -4.45
C ILE A 298 -3.42 13.92 -5.82
N LEU A 299 -2.43 13.19 -6.33
CA LEU A 299 -1.75 13.52 -7.59
C LEU A 299 -1.92 12.50 -8.71
N CYS A 300 -2.47 11.33 -8.41
CA CYS A 300 -2.69 10.28 -9.41
C CYS A 300 -3.97 9.52 -9.12
N GLY A 301 -4.46 8.81 -10.12
CA GLY A 301 -5.63 7.96 -9.99
C GLY A 301 -5.75 6.97 -11.13
N ALA A 302 -6.44 5.86 -10.88
CA ALA A 302 -6.75 4.83 -11.88
C ALA A 302 -8.10 4.16 -11.58
N VAL A 303 -8.78 3.70 -12.61
CA VAL A 303 -10.02 2.94 -12.47
C VAL A 303 -9.68 1.46 -12.55
N LEU A 304 -10.09 0.69 -11.54
CA LEU A 304 -10.02 -0.76 -11.54
C LEU A 304 -11.38 -1.33 -11.11
N GLY A 305 -11.99 -2.12 -12.01
CA GLY A 305 -13.37 -2.60 -11.82
C GLY A 305 -14.35 -1.45 -11.66
N ASP A 306 -15.17 -1.51 -10.62
CA ASP A 306 -16.21 -0.53 -10.33
C ASP A 306 -15.74 0.67 -9.50
N TYR A 307 -14.45 0.77 -9.22
CA TYR A 307 -13.89 1.77 -8.32
C TYR A 307 -12.84 2.65 -8.97
N LEU A 308 -12.82 3.92 -8.57
CA LEU A 308 -11.72 4.84 -8.83
C LEU A 308 -10.81 4.86 -7.61
N TYR A 309 -9.54 4.57 -7.83
CA TYR A 309 -8.49 4.67 -6.83
C TYR A 309 -7.72 5.97 -6.98
N LEU A 310 -7.42 6.61 -5.87
CA LEU A 310 -6.75 7.91 -5.81
C LEU A 310 -5.56 7.84 -4.87
N GLY A 311 -4.39 8.30 -5.31
CA GLY A 311 -3.13 8.22 -4.57
C GLY A 311 -2.73 9.55 -3.94
N ASP A 312 -2.46 9.55 -2.63
CA ASP A 312 -1.94 10.69 -1.89
C ASP A 312 -0.41 10.67 -1.88
N LYS A 313 0.18 11.76 -2.35
CA LYS A 313 1.62 11.88 -2.49
C LYS A 313 2.39 11.78 -1.17
N TYR A 314 1.91 12.43 -0.12
CA TYR A 314 2.72 12.64 1.09
C TYR A 314 2.40 11.70 2.24
N SER A 315 1.22 11.11 2.26
CA SER A 315 0.80 10.21 3.33
C SER A 315 0.85 8.74 2.96
N GLY A 316 1.16 8.43 1.70
CA GLY A 316 1.13 7.05 1.21
C GLY A 316 -0.26 6.40 1.24
N ARG A 317 -1.32 7.20 1.28
CA ARG A 317 -2.70 6.71 1.34
C ARG A 317 -3.23 6.46 -0.06
N ILE A 318 -3.91 5.33 -0.23
CA ILE A 318 -4.71 5.02 -1.41
C ILE A 318 -6.17 5.08 -0.99
N TRP A 319 -6.91 5.95 -1.63
CA TRP A 319 -8.33 6.13 -1.43
C TRP A 319 -9.12 5.38 -2.51
N ARG A 320 -10.29 4.88 -2.18
CA ARG A 320 -11.22 4.23 -3.10
C ARG A 320 -12.53 5.01 -3.14
N TRP A 321 -12.90 5.43 -4.34
CA TRP A 321 -14.12 6.17 -4.64
C TRP A 321 -15.11 5.27 -5.39
N ASP A 322 -16.36 5.19 -4.95
CA ASP A 322 -17.42 4.41 -5.60
C ASP A 322 -18.41 5.24 -6.41
N GLY A 323 -18.27 6.55 -6.42
CA GLY A 323 -19.14 7.55 -7.03
C GLY A 323 -19.78 8.46 -5.99
N ASP A 324 -19.98 7.99 -4.76
CA ASP A 324 -20.62 8.72 -3.68
C ASP A 324 -19.76 8.81 -2.43
N GLN A 325 -18.99 7.77 -2.13
CA GLN A 325 -18.20 7.67 -0.91
C GLN A 325 -16.72 7.47 -1.21
N LEU A 326 -15.90 8.23 -0.49
CA LEU A 326 -14.45 8.03 -0.46
C LEU A 326 -14.09 7.24 0.79
N LYS A 327 -13.43 6.12 0.62
CA LYS A 327 -12.94 5.28 1.73
C LYS A 327 -11.44 5.13 1.63
N LEU A 328 -10.75 5.14 2.76
CA LEU A 328 -9.35 4.72 2.79
C LEU A 328 -9.32 3.24 2.39
N TYR A 329 -8.60 2.96 1.31
CA TYR A 329 -8.45 1.60 0.82
C TYR A 329 -7.22 0.94 1.42
N HIS A 330 -6.11 1.64 1.38
CA HIS A 330 -4.85 1.16 1.91
C HIS A 330 -3.95 2.32 2.32
N GLN A 331 -3.03 2.04 3.25
CA GLN A 331 -2.00 2.97 3.66
C GLN A 331 -0.64 2.31 3.52
N LEU A 332 0.23 2.97 2.77
CA LEU A 332 1.63 2.58 2.60
C LEU A 332 2.45 3.17 3.74
N GLY A 333 3.52 2.52 4.09
CA GLY A 333 4.46 2.98 5.11
C GLY A 333 5.05 1.80 5.86
N THR A 334 6.12 2.05 6.60
CA THR A 334 6.62 1.11 7.59
C THR A 334 6.10 1.51 8.97
N PRO A 335 5.90 0.56 9.89
CA PRO A 335 5.45 0.86 11.24
C PRO A 335 6.37 1.81 12.02
N ALA A 336 7.68 1.79 11.71
CA ALA A 336 8.68 2.65 12.37
C ALA A 336 8.67 4.11 11.88
N VAL A 337 8.19 4.35 10.65
CA VAL A 337 8.08 5.69 10.07
C VAL A 337 6.73 5.77 9.38
N PRO A 338 5.68 6.19 10.09
CA PRO A 338 4.35 6.24 9.54
C PRO A 338 4.30 7.17 8.33
N TYR A 339 3.77 6.64 7.23
CA TYR A 339 3.23 7.41 6.11
C TYR A 339 4.21 8.25 5.28
N THR A 340 5.47 7.88 5.19
CA THR A 340 6.46 8.64 4.39
C THR A 340 6.67 8.13 2.96
N ALA A 341 6.10 6.99 2.59
CA ALA A 341 6.14 6.53 1.20
C ALA A 341 5.36 7.49 0.29
N GLU A 342 5.98 7.97 -0.78
CA GLU A 342 5.33 8.84 -1.75
C GLU A 342 4.70 8.04 -2.88
N ILE A 343 3.39 8.14 -3.07
CA ILE A 343 2.73 7.63 -4.27
C ILE A 343 2.94 8.61 -5.41
N ARG A 344 3.42 8.11 -6.56
CA ARG A 344 3.76 8.92 -7.72
C ARG A 344 2.81 8.76 -8.89
N ASP A 345 2.46 7.52 -9.22
CA ASP A 345 1.51 7.23 -10.28
C ASP A 345 0.87 5.86 -10.08
N MET A 346 -0.27 5.64 -10.73
CA MET A 346 -0.98 4.36 -10.69
C MET A 346 -1.68 4.05 -12.00
N VAL A 347 -1.78 2.76 -12.30
CA VAL A 347 -2.45 2.25 -13.49
C VAL A 347 -3.10 0.91 -13.21
N ALA A 348 -4.25 0.64 -13.83
CA ALA A 348 -4.84 -0.69 -13.85
C ALA A 348 -4.16 -1.51 -14.94
N TYR A 349 -3.60 -2.68 -14.58
CA TYR A 349 -2.91 -3.56 -15.51
C TYR A 349 -3.07 -5.02 -15.07
N GLN A 350 -3.45 -5.91 -16.00
CA GLN A 350 -3.65 -7.35 -15.75
C GLN A 350 -4.49 -7.66 -14.51
N GLY A 351 -5.64 -6.99 -14.38
CA GLY A 351 -6.59 -7.20 -13.29
C GLY A 351 -6.14 -6.69 -11.92
N GLY A 352 -5.00 -6.04 -11.81
CA GLY A 352 -4.49 -5.42 -10.59
C GLY A 352 -4.30 -3.91 -10.72
N LEU A 353 -4.27 -3.23 -9.58
CA LEU A 353 -3.85 -1.83 -9.50
C LEU A 353 -2.33 -1.80 -9.24
N TRP A 354 -1.59 -1.23 -10.17
CA TRP A 354 -0.15 -1.04 -10.04
C TRP A 354 0.15 0.39 -9.61
N VAL A 355 1.01 0.53 -8.61
CA VAL A 355 1.31 1.80 -7.97
C VAL A 355 2.82 1.98 -7.87
N SER A 356 3.33 3.07 -8.41
CA SER A 356 4.74 3.45 -8.26
C SER A 356 4.92 4.32 -7.03
N ILE A 357 5.94 4.00 -6.24
CA ILE A 357 6.24 4.69 -4.98
C ILE A 357 7.71 5.06 -4.86
N VAL A 358 7.98 6.09 -4.05
CA VAL A 358 9.27 6.27 -3.40
C VAL A 358 9.10 5.79 -1.95
N ASP A 359 9.81 4.74 -1.58
CA ASP A 359 9.75 4.18 -0.24
C ASP A 359 10.46 5.08 0.77
N THR A 360 10.31 4.80 2.05
CA THR A 360 10.88 5.57 3.16
C THR A 360 12.39 5.66 3.15
N ASP A 361 13.06 4.66 2.59
CA ASP A 361 14.51 4.62 2.40
C ASP A 361 14.99 5.33 1.11
N GLY A 362 14.06 5.95 0.36
CA GLY A 362 14.32 6.60 -0.92
C GLY A 362 14.44 5.65 -2.11
N SER A 363 14.21 4.36 -1.92
CA SER A 363 14.18 3.40 -3.03
C SER A 363 12.90 3.51 -3.84
N ILE A 364 12.98 3.11 -5.12
CA ILE A 364 11.81 3.04 -5.99
C ILE A 364 11.13 1.68 -5.80
N GLY A 365 9.83 1.71 -5.49
CA GLY A 365 8.97 0.53 -5.42
C GLY A 365 7.92 0.52 -6.53
N LEU A 366 7.55 -0.66 -6.95
CA LEU A 366 6.37 -0.90 -7.78
C LEU A 366 5.50 -1.94 -7.08
N LEU A 367 4.33 -1.51 -6.64
CA LEU A 367 3.39 -2.32 -5.89
C LEU A 367 2.27 -2.80 -6.81
N ARG A 368 1.74 -3.99 -6.54
CA ARG A 368 0.54 -4.53 -7.16
C ARG A 368 -0.50 -4.82 -6.09
N PHE A 369 -1.70 -4.29 -6.27
CA PHE A 369 -2.88 -4.58 -5.46
C PHE A 369 -3.84 -5.45 -6.27
N ASP A 370 -4.46 -6.43 -5.63
CA ASP A 370 -5.42 -7.34 -6.24
C ASP A 370 -6.86 -6.79 -6.35
N GLY A 371 -7.12 -5.61 -5.75
CA GLY A 371 -8.46 -5.03 -5.62
C GLY A 371 -9.18 -5.38 -4.31
N ASN A 372 -8.67 -6.31 -3.49
CA ASN A 372 -9.25 -6.78 -2.23
C ASN A 372 -8.42 -6.42 -0.98
N GLN A 373 -7.69 -5.31 -1.03
CA GLN A 373 -6.77 -4.83 0.02
C GLN A 373 -5.47 -5.65 0.17
N SER A 374 -5.28 -6.67 -0.65
CA SER A 374 -4.03 -7.41 -0.72
C SER A 374 -3.05 -6.73 -1.67
N TRP A 375 -1.77 -6.71 -1.32
CA TRP A 375 -0.75 -6.10 -2.14
C TRP A 375 0.58 -6.86 -2.05
N SER A 376 1.44 -6.66 -3.04
CA SER A 376 2.76 -7.27 -3.13
C SER A 376 3.76 -6.32 -3.78
N ARG A 377 5.06 -6.65 -3.66
CA ARG A 377 6.19 -5.99 -4.33
C ARG A 377 6.77 -6.92 -5.38
N PRO A 378 6.13 -7.04 -6.56
CA PRO A 378 6.52 -8.07 -7.53
C PRO A 378 7.81 -7.73 -8.31
N VAL A 379 8.27 -6.49 -8.27
CA VAL A 379 9.40 -6.02 -9.08
C VAL A 379 10.59 -5.66 -8.21
N THR A 380 11.78 -6.09 -8.65
CA THR A 380 13.08 -5.74 -8.07
C THR A 380 14.01 -5.13 -9.12
N GLY A 381 15.11 -4.54 -8.67
CA GLY A 381 16.18 -4.06 -9.57
C GLY A 381 15.89 -2.75 -10.28
N LEU A 382 14.82 -2.04 -9.93
CA LEU A 382 14.58 -0.69 -10.42
C LEU A 382 15.67 0.26 -9.90
N THR A 383 16.16 1.12 -10.78
CA THR A 383 17.15 2.14 -10.43
C THR A 383 16.66 3.51 -10.85
N GLY A 384 17.03 4.53 -10.09
CA GLY A 384 16.58 5.91 -10.25
C GLY A 384 16.37 6.56 -8.90
N THR A 385 15.92 7.79 -8.88
CA THR A 385 15.57 8.51 -7.64
C THR A 385 14.07 8.71 -7.52
N THR A 386 13.36 8.76 -8.65
CA THR A 386 11.92 9.05 -8.65
C THR A 386 11.23 8.26 -9.77
N PRO A 387 10.19 7.48 -9.47
CA PRO A 387 9.27 6.98 -10.48
C PRO A 387 8.33 8.12 -10.89
N GLU A 388 8.11 8.30 -12.20
CA GLU A 388 7.38 9.49 -12.68
C GLU A 388 6.03 9.14 -13.31
N ALA A 389 5.95 8.05 -14.05
CA ALA A 389 4.72 7.68 -14.73
C ALA A 389 4.66 6.18 -15.03
N LEU A 390 3.45 5.65 -15.03
CA LEU A 390 3.10 4.29 -15.42
C LEU A 390 2.18 4.31 -16.65
N ALA A 391 2.35 3.35 -17.55
CA ALA A 391 1.42 3.12 -18.65
C ALA A 391 1.47 1.67 -19.13
N GLU A 392 0.34 1.17 -19.59
CA GLU A 392 0.29 -0.06 -20.36
C GLU A 392 0.54 0.23 -21.82
N TYR A 393 1.43 -0.55 -22.46
CA TYR A 393 1.64 -0.53 -23.89
C TYR A 393 2.02 -1.91 -24.40
N ASN A 394 1.36 -2.39 -25.46
CA ASN A 394 1.55 -3.73 -26.04
C ASN A 394 1.47 -4.89 -25.03
N GLY A 395 0.55 -4.82 -24.08
CA GLY A 395 0.40 -5.84 -23.04
C GLY A 395 1.55 -5.87 -22.02
N GLN A 396 2.39 -4.85 -21.99
CA GLN A 396 3.47 -4.67 -21.03
C GLN A 396 3.23 -3.44 -20.16
N LEU A 397 3.63 -3.53 -18.91
CA LEU A 397 3.65 -2.38 -18.00
C LEU A 397 4.96 -1.62 -18.21
N HIS A 398 4.84 -0.34 -18.50
CA HIS A 398 5.98 0.56 -18.64
C HIS A 398 6.04 1.53 -17.46
N LEU A 399 7.27 1.78 -16.99
CA LEU A 399 7.57 2.70 -15.89
C LEU A 399 8.66 3.68 -16.32
N LEU A 400 8.43 4.97 -16.12
CA LEU A 400 9.48 5.97 -16.18
C LEU A 400 10.12 6.15 -14.81
N THR A 401 11.45 6.19 -14.79
CA THR A 401 12.21 6.64 -13.61
C THR A 401 13.12 7.77 -14.00
N SER A 402 13.17 8.80 -13.18
CA SER A 402 14.12 9.90 -13.33
C SER A 402 15.27 9.76 -12.33
N ALA A 403 16.45 10.17 -12.78
CA ALA A 403 17.61 10.42 -11.96
C ALA A 403 18.44 11.48 -12.65
N THR A 404 19.24 12.22 -11.90
CA THR A 404 20.13 13.23 -12.49
C THR A 404 21.09 12.56 -13.48
N GLY A 405 20.95 12.88 -14.77
CA GLY A 405 21.76 12.34 -15.84
C GLY A 405 21.53 10.87 -16.22
N ALA A 406 20.49 10.22 -15.71
CA ALA A 406 20.26 8.78 -15.92
C ALA A 406 18.78 8.36 -15.84
N SER A 407 17.89 9.04 -16.55
CA SER A 407 16.47 8.65 -16.63
C SER A 407 16.29 7.38 -17.47
N LYS A 408 15.34 6.53 -17.12
CA LYS A 408 15.09 5.25 -17.78
C LYS A 408 13.61 5.01 -18.07
N LEU A 409 13.36 4.32 -19.20
CA LEU A 409 12.11 3.65 -19.49
C LEU A 409 12.30 2.15 -19.21
N TRP A 410 11.53 1.63 -18.27
CA TRP A 410 11.48 0.21 -17.94
C TRP A 410 10.24 -0.42 -18.55
N ALA A 411 10.29 -1.71 -18.84
CA ALA A 411 9.10 -2.48 -19.19
C ALA A 411 9.17 -3.90 -18.63
N THR A 412 8.01 -4.46 -18.29
CA THR A 412 7.85 -5.90 -18.09
C THR A 412 7.92 -6.58 -19.47
N ASP A 413 8.56 -7.72 -19.57
CA ASP A 413 8.74 -8.42 -20.86
C ASP A 413 8.09 -9.81 -20.91
N GLY A 414 7.24 -10.13 -19.92
CA GLY A 414 6.56 -11.43 -19.83
C GLY A 414 7.46 -12.56 -19.34
N THR A 415 8.65 -12.24 -18.86
CA THR A 415 9.59 -13.16 -18.21
C THR A 415 9.70 -12.88 -16.71
N PHE A 416 10.49 -13.67 -15.99
CA PHE A 416 10.54 -13.62 -14.53
C PHE A 416 11.87 -13.08 -13.99
N ALA A 417 11.80 -12.50 -12.79
CA ALA A 417 12.96 -11.98 -12.07
C ALA A 417 13.95 -13.09 -11.69
N SER A 418 15.22 -12.70 -11.44
CA SER A 418 16.24 -13.65 -11.01
C SER A 418 16.17 -13.99 -9.53
N THR A 419 15.55 -13.16 -8.71
CA THR A 419 15.46 -13.37 -7.28
C THR A 419 14.21 -12.74 -6.70
N GLY A 420 13.69 -13.38 -5.67
CA GLY A 420 12.60 -12.87 -4.86
C GLY A 420 12.61 -13.54 -3.51
N TYR A 421 11.93 -12.95 -2.54
CA TYR A 421 11.77 -13.56 -1.22
C TYR A 421 10.41 -13.24 -0.63
N VAL A 422 9.97 -14.11 0.28
CA VAL A 422 8.84 -13.91 1.16
C VAL A 422 9.26 -14.19 2.59
N GLU A 423 8.86 -13.33 3.52
CA GLU A 423 9.08 -13.45 4.96
C GLU A 423 7.74 -13.63 5.65
N SER A 424 7.56 -14.70 6.41
CA SER A 424 6.40 -14.85 7.27
C SER A 424 6.44 -13.84 8.43
N GLY A 425 5.30 -13.60 9.06
CA GLY A 425 5.27 -13.05 10.41
C GLY A 425 5.87 -14.02 11.42
N LEU A 426 5.90 -13.61 12.68
CA LEU A 426 6.21 -14.53 13.78
C LEU A 426 5.03 -15.48 14.00
N ILE A 427 5.33 -16.75 13.99
CA ILE A 427 4.37 -17.86 14.05
C ILE A 427 4.46 -18.49 15.42
N ASP A 428 3.32 -18.63 16.10
CA ASP A 428 3.19 -19.29 17.38
C ASP A 428 2.48 -20.64 17.30
N ALA A 429 2.18 -21.11 16.08
CA ALA A 429 1.44 -22.34 15.82
C ALA A 429 0.09 -22.43 16.57
N ARG A 430 -0.56 -21.28 16.83
CA ARG A 430 -1.80 -21.14 17.62
C ARG A 430 -1.66 -21.58 19.09
N LEU A 431 -0.45 -21.57 19.60
CA LEU A 431 -0.11 -21.92 20.99
C LEU A 431 0.70 -20.78 21.61
N SER A 432 0.06 -19.60 21.66
CA SER A 432 0.68 -18.38 22.20
C SER A 432 1.22 -18.62 23.61
N GLY A 433 2.41 -18.09 23.87
CA GLY A 433 3.03 -18.16 25.17
C GLY A 433 3.44 -19.56 25.62
N SER A 434 3.56 -20.51 24.71
CA SER A 434 4.10 -21.84 24.96
C SER A 434 5.30 -22.10 24.10
N ASP A 435 6.42 -22.48 24.71
CA ASP A 435 7.58 -22.94 23.99
C ASP A 435 7.25 -24.15 23.10
N LYS A 436 7.80 -24.16 21.91
CA LYS A 436 7.73 -25.28 20.96
C LYS A 436 9.14 -25.74 20.65
N LEU A 437 9.31 -27.04 20.60
CA LEU A 437 10.50 -27.66 20.07
C LEU A 437 10.33 -27.78 18.55
N TRP A 438 10.96 -26.90 17.80
CA TRP A 438 10.94 -26.89 16.34
C TRP A 438 11.84 -28.00 15.80
N ARG A 439 11.31 -28.85 14.92
CA ARG A 439 11.99 -30.08 14.44
C ARG A 439 12.55 -29.93 13.04
N GLY A 440 11.73 -29.46 12.10
CA GLY A 440 12.13 -29.37 10.71
C GLY A 440 11.09 -28.67 9.85
N VAL A 441 11.47 -28.43 8.61
CA VAL A 441 10.66 -27.74 7.60
C VAL A 441 10.69 -28.54 6.31
N THR A 442 9.52 -28.75 5.71
CA THR A 442 9.41 -29.29 4.35
C THR A 442 8.87 -28.21 3.44
N ILE A 443 9.60 -27.90 2.37
CA ILE A 443 9.16 -26.96 1.33
C ILE A 443 8.79 -27.70 0.06
N ARG A 444 7.66 -27.30 -0.57
CA ARG A 444 7.25 -27.79 -1.89
C ARG A 444 7.34 -26.66 -2.90
N HIS A 445 7.94 -26.95 -4.04
CA HIS A 445 8.18 -25.99 -5.10
C HIS A 445 8.02 -26.62 -6.50
N SER A 446 8.02 -25.80 -7.55
CA SER A 446 8.09 -26.30 -8.93
C SER A 446 9.40 -27.04 -9.15
N ALA A 447 9.44 -27.96 -10.12
CA ALA A 447 10.68 -28.62 -10.49
C ALA A 447 11.77 -27.57 -10.77
N LEU A 448 12.91 -27.69 -10.10
CA LEU A 448 14.04 -26.78 -10.26
C LEU A 448 14.74 -27.05 -11.60
N ALA A 449 15.19 -25.98 -12.23
CA ALA A 449 16.18 -26.07 -13.30
C ALA A 449 17.59 -25.92 -12.68
N ALA A 450 18.61 -26.34 -13.43
CA ALA A 450 20.01 -26.41 -12.96
C ALA A 450 20.58 -25.13 -12.30
N THR A 451 19.99 -23.96 -12.58
CA THR A 451 20.41 -22.66 -12.02
C THR A 451 19.42 -22.11 -10.99
N GLN A 452 18.39 -22.86 -10.66
CA GLN A 452 17.36 -22.42 -9.73
C GLN A 452 17.60 -22.99 -8.33
N THR A 453 17.33 -22.19 -7.32
CA THR A 453 17.41 -22.63 -5.92
C THR A 453 16.26 -22.06 -5.10
N VAL A 454 15.86 -22.82 -4.08
CA VAL A 454 14.94 -22.38 -3.04
C VAL A 454 15.63 -22.53 -1.69
N GLU A 455 15.92 -21.42 -1.03
CA GLU A 455 16.53 -21.41 0.29
C GLU A 455 15.48 -21.12 1.35
N VAL A 456 15.50 -21.84 2.45
CA VAL A 456 14.69 -21.58 3.64
C VAL A 456 15.60 -21.07 4.74
N GLN A 457 15.25 -19.92 5.28
CA GLN A 457 15.88 -19.32 6.45
C GLN A 457 14.85 -19.22 7.57
N TYR A 458 15.31 -19.17 8.80
CA TYR A 458 14.45 -18.96 9.96
C TYR A 458 15.03 -17.87 10.87
N LYS A 459 14.17 -17.36 11.73
CA LYS A 459 14.51 -16.42 12.79
C LYS A 459 13.65 -16.72 14.01
N LEU A 460 14.28 -16.85 15.17
CA LEU A 460 13.58 -17.06 16.44
C LEU A 460 13.22 -15.72 17.04
N GLU A 461 11.99 -15.58 17.50
CA GLU A 461 11.52 -14.40 18.21
C GLU A 461 12.00 -13.09 17.53
N ASP A 462 12.72 -12.27 18.27
CA ASP A 462 13.28 -11.01 17.79
C ASP A 462 14.78 -11.05 17.47
N ALA A 463 15.31 -12.23 17.17
CA ALA A 463 16.70 -12.33 16.71
C ALA A 463 16.96 -11.36 15.55
N GLY A 464 18.06 -10.63 15.59
CA GLY A 464 18.36 -9.58 14.61
C GLY A 464 18.68 -10.10 13.20
N SER A 465 19.04 -11.40 13.05
CA SER A 465 19.51 -11.97 11.79
C SER A 465 18.76 -13.24 11.40
N TRP A 466 18.60 -13.44 10.10
CA TRP A 466 18.12 -14.68 9.53
C TRP A 466 19.22 -15.74 9.52
N VAL A 467 18.87 -17.00 9.84
CA VAL A 467 19.76 -18.15 9.83
C VAL A 467 19.31 -19.10 8.72
N SER A 468 20.22 -19.50 7.83
CA SER A 468 19.89 -20.48 6.78
C SER A 468 19.63 -21.85 7.40
N LEU A 469 18.50 -22.44 7.04
CA LEU A 469 18.13 -23.81 7.42
C LEU A 469 18.59 -24.80 6.36
N GLY A 470 18.43 -24.45 5.08
CA GLY A 470 18.86 -25.27 3.97
C GLY A 470 18.47 -24.71 2.62
N THR A 471 19.03 -25.28 1.56
CA THR A 471 18.81 -24.89 0.17
C THR A 471 18.53 -26.12 -0.68
N SER A 472 17.39 -26.12 -1.38
CA SER A 472 17.08 -27.06 -2.48
C SER A 472 17.69 -26.52 -3.76
N SER A 473 18.51 -27.33 -4.43
CA SER A 473 19.25 -26.92 -5.64
C SER A 473 19.43 -28.05 -6.66
N THR A 474 18.84 -29.20 -6.41
CA THR A 474 18.96 -30.36 -7.29
C THR A 474 18.02 -30.20 -8.49
N ASP A 475 18.54 -30.35 -9.70
CA ASP A 475 17.75 -30.28 -10.94
C ASP A 475 16.64 -31.31 -10.93
N GLY A 476 15.41 -30.86 -11.25
CA GLY A 476 14.19 -31.67 -11.23
C GLY A 476 13.58 -31.89 -9.83
N GLU A 477 14.22 -31.45 -8.75
CA GLU A 477 13.65 -31.54 -7.39
C GLU A 477 12.36 -30.70 -7.26
N THR A 478 11.36 -31.23 -6.56
CA THR A 478 10.07 -30.57 -6.32
C THR A 478 9.74 -30.37 -4.85
N SER A 479 10.56 -30.89 -3.96
CA SER A 479 10.43 -30.72 -2.51
C SER A 479 11.74 -30.98 -1.80
N ALA A 480 11.98 -30.27 -0.73
CA ALA A 480 13.14 -30.51 0.13
C ALA A 480 12.70 -30.50 1.59
N GLU A 481 13.39 -31.28 2.40
CA GLU A 481 13.21 -31.35 3.85
C GLU A 481 14.49 -30.93 4.55
N PHE A 482 14.34 -30.04 5.54
CA PHE A 482 15.42 -29.50 6.32
C PHE A 482 15.13 -29.68 7.80
N ASP A 483 16.01 -30.38 8.52
CA ASP A 483 15.94 -30.48 9.97
C ASP A 483 16.71 -29.33 10.61
N PHE A 484 16.23 -28.83 11.75
CA PHE A 484 16.99 -27.87 12.52
C PHE A 484 18.27 -28.52 13.06
N PRO A 485 19.42 -27.81 12.99
CA PRO A 485 20.74 -28.42 13.33
C PRO A 485 20.89 -28.81 14.80
N ALA A 486 20.05 -28.29 15.68
CA ALA A 486 19.92 -28.65 17.08
C ALA A 486 18.46 -28.50 17.51
N ALA A 487 18.11 -29.08 18.66
CA ALA A 487 16.82 -28.88 19.27
C ALA A 487 16.61 -27.36 19.55
N ILE A 488 15.78 -26.70 18.77
CA ILE A 488 15.47 -25.30 18.93
C ILE A 488 14.14 -25.18 19.67
N THR A 489 14.22 -24.58 20.86
CA THR A 489 13.04 -24.30 21.66
C THR A 489 12.78 -22.80 21.64
N ALA A 490 11.60 -22.39 21.17
CA ALA A 490 11.17 -21.00 21.15
C ALA A 490 9.64 -20.93 21.10
N ASP A 491 9.08 -19.86 21.63
CA ASP A 491 7.65 -19.59 21.52
C ASP A 491 7.27 -19.17 20.09
N LEU A 492 8.08 -18.34 19.49
CA LEU A 492 7.82 -17.74 18.17
C LEU A 492 8.96 -18.04 17.19
N ILE A 493 8.59 -18.28 15.94
CA ILE A 493 9.52 -18.45 14.83
C ILE A 493 9.00 -17.74 13.59
N ALA A 494 9.88 -17.19 12.79
CA ALA A 494 9.56 -16.69 11.46
C ALA A 494 10.40 -17.40 10.40
N PHE A 495 9.86 -17.50 9.20
CA PHE A 495 10.52 -18.09 8.05
C PHE A 495 10.70 -17.07 6.93
N LYS A 496 11.80 -17.22 6.23
CA LYS A 496 12.07 -16.52 4.98
C LYS A 496 12.37 -17.54 3.91
N VAL A 497 11.63 -17.47 2.82
CA VAL A 497 11.86 -18.30 1.63
C VAL A 497 12.45 -17.42 0.54
N ILE A 498 13.63 -17.77 0.05
CA ILE A 498 14.33 -17.05 -1.01
C ILE A 498 14.29 -17.92 -2.26
N LEU A 499 13.75 -17.35 -3.33
CA LEU A 499 13.72 -17.94 -4.65
C LEU A 499 14.83 -17.32 -5.48
N THR A 500 15.68 -18.16 -6.08
CA THR A 500 16.72 -17.71 -7.01
C THR A 500 16.53 -18.44 -8.33
N GLY A 501 16.51 -17.68 -9.42
CA GLY A 501 16.34 -18.17 -10.78
C GLY A 501 17.23 -17.42 -11.76
N THR A 502 16.94 -17.57 -13.05
CA THR A 502 17.63 -16.84 -14.10
C THR A 502 16.77 -15.66 -14.55
N ALA A 503 17.34 -14.46 -14.56
CA ALA A 503 16.67 -13.27 -15.08
C ALA A 503 16.23 -13.47 -16.53
N GLY A 504 15.00 -13.10 -16.85
CA GLY A 504 14.46 -13.27 -18.19
C GLY A 504 14.03 -14.72 -18.50
N SER A 505 13.92 -15.59 -17.50
CA SER A 505 13.38 -16.95 -17.70
C SER A 505 11.92 -16.91 -18.13
N ALA A 506 11.53 -17.78 -19.06
CA ALA A 506 10.13 -17.94 -19.48
C ALA A 506 9.28 -18.70 -18.46
N SER A 507 9.92 -19.38 -17.50
CA SER A 507 9.25 -20.16 -16.46
C SER A 507 9.50 -19.56 -15.09
N ALA A 508 8.44 -19.28 -14.33
CA ALA A 508 8.54 -18.84 -12.95
C ALA A 508 8.96 -20.00 -12.05
N LEU A 509 9.90 -19.75 -11.17
CA LEU A 509 10.11 -20.60 -9.99
C LEU A 509 8.95 -20.34 -9.01
N LYS A 510 8.33 -21.39 -8.51
CA LYS A 510 7.12 -21.35 -7.67
C LYS A 510 7.33 -22.09 -6.36
N VAL A 511 6.75 -21.57 -5.29
CA VAL A 511 6.62 -22.25 -3.99
C VAL A 511 5.14 -22.48 -3.71
N TYR A 512 4.79 -23.74 -3.42
CA TYR A 512 3.42 -24.17 -3.18
C TYR A 512 3.08 -24.20 -1.69
N SER A 513 4.00 -24.65 -0.84
CA SER A 513 3.77 -24.70 0.61
C SER A 513 5.06 -24.82 1.39
N LEU A 514 4.99 -24.34 2.63
CA LEU A 514 5.98 -24.55 3.67
C LEU A 514 5.29 -25.26 4.84
N SER A 515 5.74 -26.48 5.17
CA SER A 515 5.22 -27.27 6.28
C SER A 515 6.25 -27.33 7.39
N VAL A 516 5.86 -26.92 8.59
CA VAL A 516 6.76 -26.85 9.75
C VAL A 516 6.37 -27.90 10.77
N ARG A 517 7.32 -28.74 11.19
CA ARG A 517 7.14 -29.75 12.22
C ARG A 517 7.61 -29.24 13.57
N TYR A 518 6.79 -29.39 14.60
CA TYR A 518 7.11 -28.97 15.95
C TYR A 518 6.46 -29.89 17.01
N VAL A 519 7.01 -29.85 18.22
CA VAL A 519 6.43 -30.49 19.41
C VAL A 519 6.11 -29.41 20.42
N PRO A 520 4.84 -29.26 20.81
CA PRO A 520 4.47 -28.25 21.81
C PRO A 520 5.05 -28.59 23.19
N SER A 521 5.52 -27.56 23.91
CA SER A 521 5.96 -27.64 25.30
C SER A 521 4.98 -26.81 26.16
N PRO A 522 4.27 -27.41 27.11
CA PRO A 522 3.16 -26.73 27.76
C PRO A 522 3.60 -25.70 28.80
N GLY A 523 3.03 -24.53 28.74
CA GLY A 523 3.00 -23.51 29.79
C GLY A 523 1.68 -22.74 29.72
N ALA A 524 1.06 -22.41 30.86
CA ALA A 524 -0.15 -21.58 30.87
C ALA A 524 0.27 -20.11 30.92
N LYS A 525 -0.09 -19.34 29.91
CA LYS A 525 0.15 -17.89 29.87
C LYS A 525 -1.16 -17.14 29.60
N LYS A 526 -1.21 -15.89 30.03
CA LYS A 526 -2.37 -15.02 29.80
C LYS A 526 -2.31 -14.41 28.42
N GLU A 527 -3.46 -14.18 27.85
CA GLU A 527 -3.63 -13.54 26.54
C GLU A 527 -4.67 -12.43 26.66
N TRP A 528 -4.40 -11.31 26.00
CA TRP A 528 -5.30 -10.16 25.93
C TRP A 528 -5.65 -9.86 24.47
N SER A 529 -6.92 -9.56 24.25
CA SER A 529 -7.44 -8.98 23.02
C SER A 529 -8.11 -7.66 23.35
N MET A 530 -7.65 -6.58 22.73
CA MET A 530 -8.07 -5.23 23.04
C MET A 530 -8.40 -4.46 21.78
N THR A 531 -9.51 -3.70 21.81
CA THR A 531 -9.79 -2.69 20.78
C THR A 531 -9.55 -1.32 21.39
N VAL A 532 -8.60 -0.59 20.87
CA VAL A 532 -8.16 0.71 21.35
C VAL A 532 -8.70 1.83 20.47
N ARG A 533 -8.96 2.98 21.08
CA ARG A 533 -9.38 4.20 20.40
C ARG A 533 -8.16 4.97 19.93
N LEU A 534 -8.14 5.29 18.64
CA LEU A 534 -7.17 6.16 18.02
C LEU A 534 -7.94 7.27 17.32
N GLN A 535 -7.86 8.48 17.79
CA GLN A 535 -8.60 9.58 17.18
C GLN A 535 -7.81 10.26 16.07
N GLY A 536 -8.40 10.36 14.85
CA GLY A 536 -7.68 10.62 13.61
C GLY A 536 -7.41 12.06 13.22
N THR A 537 -7.87 13.11 13.97
CA THR A 537 -7.68 14.48 13.50
C THR A 537 -7.16 15.41 14.61
N ALA A 538 -6.28 16.35 14.24
CA ALA A 538 -5.73 17.36 15.12
C ALA A 538 -6.78 18.30 15.75
N THR A 539 -7.99 18.33 15.21
CA THR A 539 -9.08 19.20 15.66
C THR A 539 -10.04 18.51 16.63
N ARG A 540 -10.03 17.19 16.71
CA ARG A 540 -10.92 16.42 17.56
C ARG A 540 -10.11 15.65 18.61
N LYS A 541 -10.02 16.21 19.79
CA LYS A 541 -9.24 15.65 20.89
C LYS A 541 -10.06 14.63 21.68
N MET A 542 -9.41 13.53 22.05
CA MET A 542 -10.02 12.45 22.84
C MET A 542 -10.01 12.84 24.33
N GLY A 543 -11.18 12.75 24.99
CA GLY A 543 -11.27 12.96 26.45
C GLY A 543 -10.77 11.73 27.22
N LEU A 544 -9.88 11.94 28.17
CA LEU A 544 -9.36 10.90 29.06
C LEU A 544 -10.32 10.66 30.23
N ARG A 545 -10.14 9.54 30.94
CA ARG A 545 -11.01 9.17 32.09
C ARG A 545 -10.91 10.11 33.28
N ASP A 546 -9.83 10.82 33.41
CA ASP A 546 -9.59 11.85 34.45
C ASP A 546 -10.19 13.23 34.12
N GLY A 547 -10.85 13.36 32.94
CA GLY A 547 -11.44 14.61 32.46
C GLY A 547 -10.46 15.50 31.71
N THR A 548 -9.20 15.14 31.58
CA THR A 548 -8.24 15.82 30.72
C THR A 548 -8.42 15.42 29.25
N THR A 549 -7.62 15.99 28.37
CA THR A 549 -7.72 15.74 26.93
C THR A 549 -6.39 15.18 26.42
N GLU A 550 -6.47 14.11 25.62
CA GLU A 550 -5.29 13.58 24.94
C GLU A 550 -4.66 14.64 24.02
N THR A 551 -3.37 14.80 24.14
CA THR A 551 -2.61 15.80 23.36
C THR A 551 -2.09 15.23 22.04
N ARG A 552 -1.90 13.90 21.97
CA ARG A 552 -1.44 13.19 20.77
C ARG A 552 -2.59 12.99 19.80
N THR A 553 -2.29 13.01 18.54
CA THR A 553 -3.22 12.59 17.48
C THR A 553 -3.34 11.06 17.44
N GLY A 554 -4.38 10.55 16.78
CA GLY A 554 -4.51 9.10 16.56
C GLY A 554 -3.36 8.51 15.75
N GLU A 555 -2.80 9.28 14.82
CA GLU A 555 -1.64 8.90 14.04
C GLU A 555 -0.37 8.81 14.90
N GLU A 556 -0.18 9.74 15.84
CA GLU A 556 0.94 9.69 16.78
C GLU A 556 0.83 8.50 17.74
N LEU A 557 -0.37 8.25 18.28
CA LEU A 557 -0.63 7.08 19.13
C LEU A 557 -0.40 5.76 18.38
N SER A 558 -0.88 5.68 17.16
CA SER A 558 -0.65 4.51 16.31
C SER A 558 0.83 4.30 16.04
N ALA A 559 1.57 5.36 15.73
CA ALA A 559 3.01 5.29 15.52
C ALA A 559 3.78 4.81 16.75
N GLU A 560 3.37 5.26 17.95
CA GLU A 560 3.97 4.77 19.21
C GLU A 560 3.72 3.28 19.41
N VAL A 561 2.49 2.79 19.15
CA VAL A 561 2.20 1.35 19.24
C VAL A 561 2.99 0.56 18.18
N TRP A 562 3.06 1.06 16.95
CA TRP A 562 3.87 0.43 15.91
C TRP A 562 5.36 0.37 16.26
N ALA A 563 5.88 1.39 16.91
CA ALA A 563 7.27 1.37 17.39
C ALA A 563 7.53 0.26 18.41
N LEU A 564 6.55 -0.03 19.28
CA LEU A 564 6.62 -1.18 20.19
C LEU A 564 6.54 -2.51 19.45
N VAL A 565 5.67 -2.61 18.44
CA VAL A 565 5.53 -3.80 17.59
C VAL A 565 6.82 -4.07 16.82
N ASP A 566 7.39 -3.04 16.20
CA ASP A 566 8.61 -3.16 15.41
C ASP A 566 9.86 -3.39 16.27
N GLY A 567 9.85 -2.83 17.48
CA GLY A 567 10.89 -3.08 18.47
C GLY A 567 11.06 -4.55 18.80
N GLY A 568 9.94 -5.30 18.77
CA GLY A 568 9.92 -6.75 18.85
C GLY A 568 10.35 -7.35 20.18
N VAL A 569 10.61 -6.53 21.16
CA VAL A 569 10.96 -6.97 22.52
C VAL A 569 9.71 -7.01 23.39
N PRO A 570 9.68 -7.87 24.41
CA PRO A 570 8.62 -7.86 25.40
C PRO A 570 8.49 -6.48 26.06
N VAL A 571 7.26 -6.05 26.24
CA VAL A 571 6.92 -4.75 26.83
C VAL A 571 6.11 -4.93 28.11
N ASN A 572 6.12 -3.93 28.98
CA ASN A 572 5.28 -3.93 30.17
C ASN A 572 3.86 -3.54 29.83
N LEU A 573 2.89 -4.35 30.23
CA LEU A 573 1.45 -4.05 30.24
C LEU A 573 0.99 -3.76 31.66
N VAL A 574 0.45 -2.57 31.91
CA VAL A 574 -0.37 -2.30 33.10
C VAL A 574 -1.83 -2.51 32.71
N ASP A 575 -2.42 -3.56 33.19
CA ASP A 575 -3.76 -4.01 32.81
C ASP A 575 -4.87 -3.23 33.57
N LEU A 576 -6.13 -3.48 33.28
CA LEU A 576 -7.30 -2.87 33.93
C LEU A 576 -7.34 -3.09 35.45
N ASP A 577 -6.82 -4.21 35.93
CA ASP A 577 -6.69 -4.52 37.35
C ASP A 577 -5.48 -3.85 38.02
N ARG A 578 -4.70 -3.06 37.25
CA ARG A 578 -3.47 -2.38 37.66
C ARG A 578 -2.32 -3.34 38.01
N GLU A 579 -2.45 -4.59 37.64
CA GLU A 579 -1.33 -5.53 37.68
C GLU A 579 -0.42 -5.31 36.49
N GLU A 580 0.88 -5.54 36.68
CA GLU A 580 1.89 -5.42 35.64
C GLU A 580 2.22 -6.80 35.08
N TYR A 581 2.26 -6.88 33.77
CA TYR A 581 2.61 -8.10 33.04
C TYR A 581 3.69 -7.77 32.01
N THR A 582 4.62 -8.67 31.82
CA THR A 582 5.54 -8.62 30.68
C THR A 582 4.85 -9.34 29.51
N VAL A 583 4.59 -8.64 28.42
CA VAL A 583 3.83 -9.15 27.29
C VAL A 583 4.56 -8.95 25.98
N GLN A 584 4.33 -9.86 25.05
CA GLN A 584 4.70 -9.74 23.65
C GLN A 584 3.47 -9.27 22.87
N ILE A 585 3.65 -8.30 21.99
CA ILE A 585 2.60 -7.90 21.06
C ILE A 585 2.56 -8.94 19.94
N SER A 586 1.48 -9.72 19.88
CA SER A 586 1.29 -10.75 18.87
C SER A 586 0.59 -10.22 17.62
N GLU A 587 -0.21 -9.18 17.76
CA GLU A 587 -0.93 -8.58 16.64
C GLU A 587 -1.25 -7.12 16.93
N TRP A 588 -1.13 -6.29 15.88
CA TRP A 588 -1.65 -4.94 15.82
C TRP A 588 -2.29 -4.69 14.47
N ARG A 589 -3.55 -4.28 14.46
CA ARG A 589 -4.28 -3.92 13.24
C ARG A 589 -4.96 -2.58 13.43
N GLU A 590 -4.90 -1.78 12.42
CA GLU A 590 -5.63 -0.52 12.35
C GLU A 590 -6.85 -0.66 11.44
N GLY A 591 -7.92 -0.01 11.83
CA GLY A 591 -9.16 0.07 11.07
C GLY A 591 -9.79 1.44 11.21
N LEU A 592 -10.59 1.81 10.25
CA LEU A 592 -11.41 3.02 10.32
C LEU A 592 -12.79 2.66 10.86
N ALA A 593 -13.18 3.30 11.95
CA ALA A 593 -14.56 3.29 12.39
C ALA A 593 -15.29 4.51 11.83
N LEU A 594 -16.41 4.27 11.17
CA LEU A 594 -17.31 5.33 10.72
C LEU A 594 -18.10 5.87 11.93
N PHE A 595 -17.91 7.15 12.24
CA PHE A 595 -18.80 7.87 13.14
C PHE A 595 -19.80 8.70 12.33
N ASN A 596 -21.06 8.34 12.47
CA ASN A 596 -22.17 9.13 11.93
C ASN A 596 -22.59 10.15 13.00
N THR A 597 -22.04 11.34 12.94
CA THR A 597 -22.54 12.49 13.69
C THR A 597 -23.14 13.47 12.71
N ASN A 598 -24.45 13.39 12.48
CA ASN A 598 -25.25 14.35 11.74
C ASN A 598 -24.66 14.81 10.38
N ALA A 599 -25.43 14.69 9.37
CA ALA A 599 -25.29 14.86 7.93
C ALA A 599 -24.29 15.89 7.33
N LEU A 600 -23.39 16.49 8.09
CA LEU A 600 -22.44 17.51 7.63
C LEU A 600 -20.99 17.29 8.08
N ASP A 601 -20.73 16.37 8.98
CA ASP A 601 -19.37 16.02 9.42
C ASP A 601 -19.18 14.51 9.37
N VAL A 602 -18.69 13.98 8.25
CA VAL A 602 -18.21 12.62 8.16
C VAL A 602 -16.77 12.61 8.68
N GLY A 603 -16.60 12.35 9.97
CA GLY A 603 -15.30 12.13 10.58
C GLY A 603 -14.98 10.63 10.61
N PHE A 604 -13.77 10.26 10.27
CA PHE A 604 -13.25 8.91 10.49
C PHE A 604 -12.49 8.90 11.81
N ASP A 605 -12.86 8.02 12.74
CA ASP A 605 -12.02 7.73 13.89
C ASP A 605 -11.20 6.46 13.59
N LEU A 606 -9.91 6.53 13.85
CA LEU A 606 -9.01 5.40 13.75
C LEU A 606 -9.21 4.52 14.99
N GLN A 607 -9.33 3.21 14.78
CA GLN A 607 -9.34 2.19 15.83
C GLN A 607 -8.18 1.23 15.63
N GLY A 608 -7.62 0.73 16.73
CA GLY A 608 -6.61 -0.31 16.71
C GLY A 608 -7.12 -1.58 17.38
N SER A 609 -6.86 -2.74 16.81
CA SER A 609 -7.02 -4.05 17.44
C SER A 609 -5.64 -4.57 17.87
N LEU A 610 -5.50 -4.88 19.13
CA LEU A 610 -4.27 -5.28 19.78
C LEU A 610 -4.42 -6.66 20.42
N ARG A 611 -3.49 -7.55 20.14
CA ARG A 611 -3.41 -8.85 20.82
C ARG A 611 -2.05 -8.99 21.49
N LEU A 612 -2.07 -9.36 22.76
CA LEU A 612 -0.90 -9.49 23.60
C LEU A 612 -0.85 -10.89 24.22
N VAL A 613 0.35 -11.37 24.46
CA VAL A 613 0.59 -12.65 25.11
C VAL A 613 1.60 -12.44 26.23
N GLU A 614 1.33 -12.98 27.41
CA GLU A 614 2.27 -12.99 28.55
C GLU A 614 3.54 -13.76 28.16
N VAL A 615 4.71 -13.20 28.47
CA VAL A 615 6.02 -13.81 28.12
C VAL A 615 6.58 -14.69 29.23
#